data_b013fa656f2876b3e8d4db36759d8dfc
#
_entry.id   b013fa656f2876b3e8d4db36759d8dfc
#
_cell.length_a   1.000
_cell.length_b   1.000
_cell.length_c   1.000
_cell.angle_alpha   90.00
_cell.angle_beta   90.00
_cell.angle_gamma   90.00
#
_symmetry.space_group_name_H-M   'P 1'
#
loop_
_entity.id
_entity.type
_entity.pdbx_description
1 polymer ?
#
loop_
_entity_poly.entity_id
_entity_poly.type
_entity_poly.pdbx_seq_one_letter_code
_entity_poly.pdbx_strand_id
1 'polypeptide(L)'
;MGKSFLMAAAAAVSIAVPASAVTVVTADRMLDVSTGRYVDHPAILVGDDGRIQKIGDIASMQLPSGVKHIDLPGETLVPGLIDMHVHMNSLAEIGGYQGLKYTDSFWAAIGPYNARKDIDAGFTTVRNVGSGDFDDVGLKQAIDGGWVVGPRIIPATYLLGATGGHCDDTNGLPPSLEKAGPNIVSNPDEGRERVRWVHKHGAEVIKICATGGVFSMGDSVGAQQLTYAEMKAIADEAHMLGMKVAAHAHGDEGIRDAILAGIDTIEHASLASDATIQLAKQHGTWFDMDIYNDDYILAAGTTNGTEQESLDKERMVGLKQRQTFQRAVKAGVKMIFGTDAGVYPHGDNGKQFAKMVQWGMTPLEAIQAATVRASEALSRSDVGVLEPGRYGDIVAVHGDPTRDVMVLEHVDAVIKGGKMVKGPGSAT
;
A
#
# COMPACT_ATOMS: atom_id res chain seq x y z
N MET A 1 -37.00 -54.02 41.53
CA MET A 1 -35.82 -53.48 40.85
C MET A 1 -36.24 -52.23 40.07
N GLY A 2 -36.17 -51.06 40.72
CA GLY A 2 -36.51 -49.78 40.12
C GLY A 2 -35.26 -49.15 39.51
N LYS A 3 -35.32 -48.80 38.20
CA LYS A 3 -34.28 -48.04 37.51
C LYS A 3 -34.68 -46.56 37.57
N SER A 4 -33.96 -45.77 38.36
CA SER A 4 -34.06 -44.33 38.38
C SER A 4 -33.29 -43.75 37.18
N PHE A 5 -33.95 -43.03 36.28
CA PHE A 5 -33.35 -42.24 35.23
C PHE A 5 -33.04 -40.85 35.80
N LEU A 6 -31.78 -40.49 35.90
CA LEU A 6 -31.34 -39.10 36.13
C LEU A 6 -31.40 -38.34 34.77
N MET A 7 -32.27 -37.38 34.66
CA MET A 7 -32.25 -36.38 33.61
C MET A 7 -31.18 -35.33 33.97
N ALA A 8 -30.11 -35.24 33.19
CA ALA A 8 -29.16 -34.14 33.25
C ALA A 8 -29.73 -32.96 32.45
N ALA A 9 -30.04 -31.88 33.13
CA ALA A 9 -30.42 -30.62 32.49
C ALA A 9 -29.13 -29.94 31.95
N ALA A 10 -28.99 -29.88 30.64
CA ALA A 10 -27.94 -29.08 29.99
C ALA A 10 -28.34 -27.60 30.06
N ALA A 11 -27.64 -26.82 30.88
CA ALA A 11 -27.73 -25.36 30.86
C ALA A 11 -27.06 -24.83 29.59
N ALA A 12 -27.86 -24.29 28.67
CA ALA A 12 -27.36 -23.56 27.53
C ALA A 12 -26.75 -22.22 28.01
N VAL A 13 -25.44 -22.12 28.04
CA VAL A 13 -24.76 -20.85 28.24
C VAL A 13 -24.88 -20.07 26.94
N SER A 14 -25.80 -19.10 26.91
CA SER A 14 -25.88 -18.10 25.85
C SER A 14 -24.66 -17.20 25.97
N ILE A 15 -23.64 -17.44 25.14
CA ILE A 15 -22.59 -16.47 24.93
C ILE A 15 -23.24 -15.29 24.23
N ALA A 16 -23.49 -14.21 24.97
CA ALA A 16 -23.90 -12.94 24.38
C ALA A 16 -22.72 -12.45 23.51
N VAL A 17 -22.81 -12.61 22.19
CA VAL A 17 -21.98 -11.92 21.23
C VAL A 17 -22.24 -10.43 21.51
N PRO A 18 -21.21 -9.61 21.84
CA PRO A 18 -21.43 -8.20 22.02
C PRO A 18 -22.06 -7.65 20.73
N ALA A 19 -23.19 -6.97 20.86
CA ALA A 19 -23.84 -6.31 19.75
C ALA A 19 -22.80 -5.39 19.12
N SER A 20 -22.39 -5.68 17.89
CA SER A 20 -21.47 -4.85 17.11
C SER A 20 -22.21 -3.52 16.90
N ALA A 21 -21.71 -2.46 17.49
CA ALA A 21 -22.45 -1.22 17.54
C ALA A 21 -22.32 -0.51 16.19
N VAL A 22 -23.46 -0.33 15.52
CA VAL A 22 -23.58 0.62 14.41
C VAL A 22 -23.00 1.96 14.84
N THR A 23 -22.15 2.57 14.00
CA THR A 23 -21.46 3.83 14.30
C THR A 23 -21.96 4.91 13.36
N VAL A 24 -22.22 6.11 13.87
CA VAL A 24 -22.37 7.32 13.05
C VAL A 24 -21.16 8.23 13.25
N VAL A 25 -20.58 8.68 12.14
CA VAL A 25 -19.46 9.64 12.12
C VAL A 25 -19.97 10.96 11.59
N THR A 26 -19.73 12.05 12.32
CA THR A 26 -20.11 13.42 11.94
C THR A 26 -18.90 14.35 11.95
N ALA A 27 -18.91 15.37 11.10
CA ALA A 27 -17.89 16.41 11.01
C ALA A 27 -18.48 17.68 10.37
N ASP A 28 -17.67 18.74 10.25
CA ASP A 28 -18.11 19.96 9.59
C ASP A 28 -18.32 19.75 8.08
N ARG A 29 -17.46 18.97 7.44
CA ARG A 29 -17.55 18.70 6.02
C ARG A 29 -16.88 17.37 5.61
N MET A 30 -17.23 16.87 4.43
CA MET A 30 -16.64 15.68 3.80
C MET A 30 -16.26 16.03 2.37
N LEU A 31 -15.06 15.64 1.96
CA LEU A 31 -14.62 15.74 0.57
C LEU A 31 -15.16 14.53 -0.23
N ASP A 32 -15.99 14.77 -1.20
CA ASP A 32 -16.23 13.83 -2.29
C ASP A 32 -15.03 13.86 -3.24
N VAL A 33 -14.14 12.89 -3.09
CA VAL A 33 -12.90 12.80 -3.88
C VAL A 33 -13.13 12.57 -5.36
N SER A 34 -14.29 12.00 -5.74
CA SER A 34 -14.65 11.75 -7.14
C SER A 34 -14.95 13.05 -7.90
N THR A 35 -15.60 14.01 -7.23
CA THR A 35 -16.03 15.27 -7.82
C THR A 35 -15.22 16.49 -7.37
N GLY A 36 -14.46 16.36 -6.27
CA GLY A 36 -13.76 17.47 -5.62
C GLY A 36 -14.68 18.44 -4.86
N ARG A 37 -15.95 18.08 -4.66
CA ARG A 37 -16.93 18.92 -3.95
C ARG A 37 -17.00 18.55 -2.47
N TYR A 38 -17.35 19.53 -1.66
CA TYR A 38 -17.63 19.31 -0.25
C TYR A 38 -19.11 19.03 -0.01
N VAL A 39 -19.37 18.12 0.95
CA VAL A 39 -20.68 17.89 1.57
C VAL A 39 -20.58 18.47 2.97
N ASP A 40 -21.44 19.45 3.27
CA ASP A 40 -21.49 20.11 4.57
C ASP A 40 -22.26 19.25 5.57
N HIS A 41 -21.82 19.24 6.83
CA HIS A 41 -22.42 18.56 7.98
C HIS A 41 -22.79 17.09 7.70
N PRO A 42 -21.83 16.28 7.18
CA PRO A 42 -22.09 14.88 6.84
C PRO A 42 -22.35 14.05 8.09
N ALA A 43 -23.26 13.10 7.95
CA ALA A 43 -23.42 11.99 8.88
C ALA A 43 -23.24 10.69 8.10
N ILE A 44 -22.24 9.90 8.46
CA ILE A 44 -21.88 8.63 7.82
C ILE A 44 -22.25 7.50 8.77
N LEU A 45 -23.30 6.74 8.43
CA LEU A 45 -23.74 5.59 9.20
C LEU A 45 -23.00 4.35 8.72
N VAL A 46 -22.22 3.73 9.62
CA VAL A 46 -21.45 2.51 9.34
C VAL A 46 -22.04 1.36 10.12
N GLY A 47 -22.34 0.27 9.41
CA GLY A 47 -22.89 -0.96 9.97
C GLY A 47 -21.89 -1.77 10.79
N ASP A 48 -22.37 -2.82 11.41
CA ASP A 48 -21.57 -3.77 12.19
C ASP A 48 -20.62 -4.61 11.34
N ASP A 49 -20.88 -4.72 10.05
CA ASP A 49 -19.99 -5.31 9.03
C ASP A 49 -18.87 -4.37 8.59
N GLY A 50 -18.81 -3.16 9.16
CA GLY A 50 -17.83 -2.12 8.83
C GLY A 50 -18.11 -1.38 7.54
N ARG A 51 -19.28 -1.55 6.92
CA ARG A 51 -19.65 -0.90 5.66
C ARG A 51 -20.58 0.28 5.88
N ILE A 52 -20.43 1.30 5.04
CA ILE A 52 -21.30 2.47 5.02
C ILE A 52 -22.70 2.02 4.59
N GLN A 53 -23.69 2.24 5.43
CA GLN A 53 -25.08 1.99 5.14
C GLN A 53 -25.77 3.19 4.51
N LYS A 54 -25.43 4.39 5.00
CA LYS A 54 -26.05 5.64 4.55
C LYS A 54 -25.13 6.83 4.81
N ILE A 55 -25.20 7.82 3.91
CA ILE A 55 -24.63 9.16 4.11
C ILE A 55 -25.77 10.17 3.97
N GLY A 56 -25.77 11.19 4.81
CA GLY A 56 -26.77 12.25 4.80
C GLY A 56 -26.45 13.36 5.79
N ASP A 57 -27.43 14.22 6.06
CA ASP A 57 -27.36 15.25 7.08
C ASP A 57 -27.87 14.67 8.42
N ILE A 58 -27.11 14.89 9.49
CA ILE A 58 -27.42 14.38 10.83
C ILE A 58 -28.79 14.88 11.32
N ALA A 59 -29.17 16.12 10.98
CA ALA A 59 -30.43 16.71 11.40
C ALA A 59 -31.66 15.97 10.83
N SER A 60 -31.50 15.30 9.68
CA SER A 60 -32.56 14.57 8.98
C SER A 60 -32.40 13.05 9.06
N MET A 61 -31.29 12.55 9.60
CA MET A 61 -30.98 11.12 9.64
C MET A 61 -31.67 10.44 10.82
N GLN A 62 -32.50 9.45 10.55
CA GLN A 62 -33.03 8.55 11.60
C GLN A 62 -31.92 7.57 12.01
N LEU A 63 -31.44 7.71 13.23
CA LEU A 63 -30.42 6.84 13.79
C LEU A 63 -31.06 5.64 14.53
N PRO A 64 -30.45 4.44 14.43
CA PRO A 64 -30.82 3.30 15.25
C PRO A 64 -30.63 3.60 16.75
N SER A 65 -31.41 2.93 17.61
CA SER A 65 -31.21 2.99 19.05
C SER A 65 -29.86 2.40 19.43
N GLY A 66 -29.11 3.06 20.31
CA GLY A 66 -27.80 2.58 20.79
C GLY A 66 -26.63 2.78 19.80
N VAL A 67 -26.82 3.57 18.74
CA VAL A 67 -25.74 3.93 17.81
C VAL A 67 -24.57 4.62 18.55
N LYS A 68 -23.36 4.19 18.27
CA LYS A 68 -22.14 4.90 18.75
C LYS A 68 -21.95 6.16 17.91
N HIS A 69 -21.77 7.30 18.57
CA HIS A 69 -21.52 8.55 17.89
C HIS A 69 -20.03 8.92 17.99
N ILE A 70 -19.40 9.16 16.84
CA ILE A 70 -18.07 9.76 16.71
C ILE A 70 -18.28 11.14 16.10
N ASP A 71 -18.10 12.17 16.90
CA ASP A 71 -18.26 13.57 16.50
C ASP A 71 -16.90 14.22 16.38
N LEU A 72 -16.63 14.82 15.21
CA LEU A 72 -15.32 15.42 14.85
C LEU A 72 -15.55 16.87 14.39
N PRO A 73 -15.94 17.77 15.31
CA PRO A 73 -16.18 19.16 14.99
C PRO A 73 -14.90 19.87 14.53
N GLY A 74 -15.01 20.73 13.52
CA GLY A 74 -13.88 21.46 12.91
C GLY A 74 -13.11 20.65 11.86
N GLU A 75 -13.44 19.37 11.68
CA GLU A 75 -12.68 18.49 10.81
C GLU A 75 -13.29 18.36 9.40
N THR A 76 -12.40 18.06 8.46
CA THR A 76 -12.74 17.63 7.10
C THR A 76 -12.53 16.12 6.99
N LEU A 77 -13.58 15.40 6.60
CA LEU A 77 -13.48 13.96 6.35
C LEU A 77 -13.02 13.71 4.91
N VAL A 78 -12.10 12.76 4.75
CA VAL A 78 -11.69 12.16 3.48
C VAL A 78 -11.79 10.64 3.59
N PRO A 79 -11.89 9.89 2.46
CA PRO A 79 -11.78 8.44 2.52
C PRO A 79 -10.46 8.01 3.15
N GLY A 80 -10.46 6.85 3.79
CA GLY A 80 -9.22 6.22 4.23
C GLY A 80 -8.21 6.15 3.07
N LEU A 81 -6.98 6.59 3.33
CA LEU A 81 -5.93 6.67 2.33
C LEU A 81 -5.41 5.27 1.96
N ILE A 82 -4.95 5.14 0.73
CA ILE A 82 -4.39 3.91 0.16
C ILE A 82 -2.96 4.19 -0.27
N ASP A 83 -2.02 3.41 0.25
CA ASP A 83 -0.63 3.40 -0.19
C ASP A 83 -0.37 2.15 -1.03
N MET A 84 0.03 2.35 -2.30
CA MET A 84 0.17 1.27 -3.27
C MET A 84 1.57 0.64 -3.28
N HIS A 85 2.49 1.15 -2.42
CA HIS A 85 3.86 0.65 -2.38
C HIS A 85 4.44 0.78 -0.97
N VAL A 86 4.38 -0.29 -0.21
CA VAL A 86 5.03 -0.36 1.12
C VAL A 86 5.77 -1.69 1.30
N HIS A 87 6.70 -1.71 2.26
CA HIS A 87 7.43 -2.88 2.72
C HIS A 87 7.27 -3.05 4.23
N MET A 88 6.17 -3.68 4.64
CA MET A 88 5.72 -3.77 6.04
C MET A 88 6.74 -4.42 6.98
N ASN A 89 7.63 -5.26 6.46
CA ASN A 89 8.64 -5.98 7.21
C ASN A 89 10.05 -5.38 7.05
N SER A 90 10.13 -4.08 6.69
CA SER A 90 11.39 -3.34 6.54
C SER A 90 11.45 -2.16 7.50
N LEU A 91 12.66 -1.74 7.86
CA LEU A 91 12.93 -0.55 8.68
C LEU A 91 13.96 0.32 7.99
N ALA A 92 13.61 1.57 7.74
CA ALA A 92 14.48 2.57 7.12
C ALA A 92 15.78 2.85 7.93
N GLU A 93 15.74 2.56 9.22
CA GLU A 93 16.87 2.74 10.13
C GLU A 93 17.90 1.60 10.07
N ILE A 94 17.58 0.50 9.34
CA ILE A 94 18.44 -0.69 9.18
C ILE A 94 18.64 -0.93 7.69
N GLY A 95 19.57 -0.19 7.09
CA GLY A 95 19.89 -0.29 5.67
C GLY A 95 21.03 -1.26 5.37
N GLY A 96 21.18 -1.64 4.11
CA GLY A 96 22.26 -2.44 3.57
C GLY A 96 22.45 -3.76 4.32
N TYR A 97 23.72 -4.17 4.47
CA TYR A 97 24.07 -5.43 5.15
C TYR A 97 23.84 -5.42 6.66
N GLN A 98 23.43 -4.31 7.26
CA GLN A 98 23.11 -4.30 8.70
C GLN A 98 21.93 -5.22 9.02
N GLY A 99 21.03 -5.45 8.09
CA GLY A 99 19.92 -6.40 8.20
C GLY A 99 20.36 -7.82 8.53
N LEU A 100 21.54 -8.24 8.07
CA LEU A 100 22.11 -9.57 8.33
C LEU A 100 22.42 -9.85 9.82
N LYS A 101 22.37 -8.85 10.69
CA LYS A 101 22.56 -9.00 12.14
C LYS A 101 21.31 -9.50 12.86
N TYR A 102 20.17 -9.49 12.19
CA TYR A 102 18.88 -9.81 12.77
C TYR A 102 18.38 -11.18 12.30
N THR A 103 17.58 -11.83 13.11
CA THR A 103 16.96 -13.11 12.75
C THR A 103 15.77 -12.89 11.81
N ASP A 104 15.42 -13.92 11.02
CA ASP A 104 14.24 -13.85 10.12
C ASP A 104 12.97 -13.49 10.92
N SER A 105 12.80 -14.06 12.12
CA SER A 105 11.67 -13.76 13.02
C SER A 105 11.61 -12.31 13.50
N PHE A 106 12.71 -11.56 13.48
CA PHE A 106 12.72 -10.15 13.81
C PHE A 106 11.91 -9.36 12.80
N TRP A 107 12.06 -9.65 11.52
CA TRP A 107 11.38 -8.95 10.44
C TRP A 107 9.87 -9.21 10.48
N ALA A 108 9.44 -10.44 10.79
CA ALA A 108 8.03 -10.72 11.07
C ALA A 108 7.50 -9.90 12.26
N ALA A 109 8.29 -9.78 13.33
CA ALA A 109 7.88 -9.06 14.55
C ALA A 109 7.80 -7.54 14.37
N ILE A 110 8.47 -6.94 13.38
CA ILE A 110 8.42 -5.52 13.06
C ILE A 110 7.13 -5.15 12.32
N GLY A 111 6.53 -6.07 11.59
CA GLY A 111 5.30 -5.82 10.82
C GLY A 111 4.19 -5.13 11.61
N PRO A 112 3.81 -5.58 12.82
CA PRO A 112 2.81 -4.90 13.66
C PRO A 112 3.17 -3.45 14.04
N TYR A 113 4.45 -3.15 14.28
CA TYR A 113 4.92 -1.81 14.59
C TYR A 113 4.74 -0.87 13.40
N ASN A 114 5.14 -1.30 12.18
CA ASN A 114 4.97 -0.53 10.96
C ASN A 114 3.48 -0.37 10.60
N ALA A 115 2.69 -1.44 10.73
CA ALA A 115 1.25 -1.41 10.50
C ALA A 115 0.53 -0.37 11.39
N ARG A 116 0.96 -0.25 12.65
CA ARG A 116 0.43 0.76 13.57
C ARG A 116 0.78 2.18 13.08
N LYS A 117 2.00 2.41 12.63
CA LYS A 117 2.42 3.73 12.13
C LYS A 117 1.66 4.14 10.87
N ASP A 118 1.50 3.21 9.92
CA ASP A 118 0.80 3.52 8.66
C ASP A 118 -0.67 3.82 8.89
N ILE A 119 -1.35 3.04 9.74
CA ILE A 119 -2.76 3.34 10.03
C ILE A 119 -2.93 4.63 10.82
N ASP A 120 -2.00 4.96 11.73
CA ASP A 120 -2.01 6.24 12.46
C ASP A 120 -1.74 7.43 11.54
N ALA A 121 -1.06 7.23 10.41
CA ALA A 121 -0.87 8.22 9.35
C ALA A 121 -2.07 8.33 8.39
N GLY A 122 -3.14 7.55 8.59
CA GLY A 122 -4.37 7.61 7.79
C GLY A 122 -4.46 6.59 6.66
N PHE A 123 -3.44 5.76 6.46
CA PHE A 123 -3.44 4.73 5.42
C PHE A 123 -4.19 3.50 5.94
N THR A 124 -5.46 3.36 5.53
CA THR A 124 -6.34 2.28 5.97
C THR A 124 -6.24 1.03 5.09
N THR A 125 -5.65 1.16 3.92
CA THR A 125 -5.32 0.08 3.00
C THR A 125 -3.92 0.28 2.44
N VAL A 126 -3.14 -0.80 2.35
CA VAL A 126 -1.79 -0.78 1.77
C VAL A 126 -1.58 -1.96 0.84
N ARG A 127 -0.86 -1.75 -0.27
CA ARG A 127 -0.31 -2.81 -1.08
C ARG A 127 1.13 -3.06 -0.66
N ASN A 128 1.37 -4.19 0.01
CA ASN A 128 2.71 -4.60 0.41
C ASN A 128 3.38 -5.31 -0.78
N VAL A 129 4.40 -4.69 -1.35
CA VAL A 129 5.00 -5.16 -2.61
C VAL A 129 6.33 -5.89 -2.41
N GLY A 130 6.52 -6.45 -1.24
CA GLY A 130 7.66 -7.32 -0.97
C GLY A 130 7.78 -7.71 0.50
N SER A 131 7.93 -9.01 0.75
CA SER A 131 8.17 -9.59 2.07
C SER A 131 8.84 -10.95 1.91
N GLY A 132 9.73 -11.31 2.83
CA GLY A 132 10.22 -12.67 2.95
C GLY A 132 9.24 -13.56 3.74
N ASP A 133 9.41 -14.86 3.64
CA ASP A 133 8.78 -15.90 4.49
C ASP A 133 7.25 -15.76 4.68
N PHE A 134 6.56 -15.07 3.76
CA PHE A 134 5.11 -14.79 3.83
C PHE A 134 4.69 -13.99 5.07
N ASP A 135 5.57 -13.19 5.62
CA ASP A 135 5.32 -12.41 6.83
C ASP A 135 4.17 -11.40 6.64
N ASP A 136 4.03 -10.84 5.44
CA ASP A 136 2.92 -9.93 5.08
C ASP A 136 1.55 -10.64 5.10
N VAL A 137 1.50 -11.91 4.69
CA VAL A 137 0.28 -12.73 4.78
C VAL A 137 -0.04 -13.02 6.25
N GLY A 138 0.97 -13.37 7.05
CA GLY A 138 0.81 -13.58 8.50
C GLY A 138 0.31 -12.31 9.20
N LEU A 139 0.87 -11.16 8.86
CA LEU A 139 0.45 -9.85 9.37
C LEU A 139 -0.97 -9.51 8.95
N LYS A 140 -1.32 -9.71 7.66
CA LYS A 140 -2.71 -9.55 7.17
C LYS A 140 -3.68 -10.40 7.99
N GLN A 141 -3.39 -11.68 8.19
CA GLN A 141 -4.24 -12.59 8.97
C GLN A 141 -4.42 -12.11 10.41
N ALA A 142 -3.36 -11.61 11.05
CA ALA A 142 -3.42 -11.06 12.40
C ALA A 142 -4.27 -9.79 12.48
N ILE A 143 -4.19 -8.91 11.48
CA ILE A 143 -5.00 -7.68 11.40
C ILE A 143 -6.47 -8.03 11.10
N ASP A 144 -6.74 -8.92 10.15
CA ASP A 144 -8.09 -9.34 9.78
C ASP A 144 -8.77 -10.09 10.95
N GLY A 145 -8.01 -10.85 11.73
CA GLY A 145 -8.47 -11.50 12.97
C GLY A 145 -8.66 -10.55 14.16
N GLY A 146 -8.27 -9.27 14.03
CA GLY A 146 -8.42 -8.26 15.08
C GLY A 146 -7.40 -8.36 16.23
N TRP A 147 -6.33 -9.15 16.06
CA TRP A 147 -5.25 -9.27 17.07
C TRP A 147 -4.21 -8.17 16.95
N VAL A 148 -4.07 -7.58 15.77
CA VAL A 148 -3.16 -6.47 15.46
C VAL A 148 -3.94 -5.32 14.87
N VAL A 149 -3.64 -4.10 15.31
CA VAL A 149 -4.17 -2.86 14.71
C VAL A 149 -3.30 -2.48 13.51
N GLY A 150 -3.91 -2.30 12.34
CA GLY A 150 -3.20 -1.94 11.12
C GLY A 150 -4.13 -1.75 9.93
N PRO A 151 -3.59 -1.40 8.75
CA PRO A 151 -4.33 -1.25 7.50
C PRO A 151 -4.85 -2.60 6.97
N ARG A 152 -5.72 -2.58 5.94
CA ARG A 152 -5.93 -3.75 5.08
C ARG A 152 -4.70 -3.95 4.22
N ILE A 153 -4.13 -5.14 4.24
CA ILE A 153 -2.94 -5.47 3.47
C ILE A 153 -3.34 -6.24 2.21
N ILE A 154 -2.83 -5.81 1.05
CA ILE A 154 -2.83 -6.54 -0.21
C ILE A 154 -1.41 -7.08 -0.39
N PRO A 155 -1.13 -8.36 -0.04
CA PRO A 155 0.23 -8.88 0.02
C PRO A 155 0.72 -9.36 -1.34
N ALA A 156 1.96 -9.02 -1.70
CA ALA A 156 2.67 -9.61 -2.83
C ALA A 156 3.52 -10.83 -2.43
N THR A 157 3.86 -10.93 -1.16
CA THR A 157 4.82 -11.91 -0.66
C THR A 157 6.22 -11.68 -1.24
N TYR A 158 6.85 -12.70 -1.82
CA TYR A 158 8.16 -12.59 -2.45
C TYR A 158 8.14 -11.74 -3.74
N LEU A 159 9.19 -10.95 -3.92
CA LEU A 159 9.45 -10.22 -5.16
C LEU A 159 10.11 -11.16 -6.16
N LEU A 160 9.51 -11.36 -7.34
CA LEU A 160 10.06 -12.24 -8.36
C LEU A 160 11.12 -11.49 -9.19
N GLY A 161 12.28 -12.09 -9.39
CA GLY A 161 13.38 -11.47 -10.12
C GLY A 161 14.38 -12.46 -10.68
N ALA A 162 15.34 -11.94 -11.45
CA ALA A 162 16.41 -12.72 -12.05
C ALA A 162 17.55 -12.95 -11.05
N THR A 163 18.32 -14.02 -11.25
CA THR A 163 19.59 -14.25 -10.53
C THR A 163 20.52 -13.04 -10.72
N GLY A 164 21.07 -12.53 -9.61
CA GLY A 164 21.94 -11.36 -9.62
C GLY A 164 21.20 -10.05 -9.91
N GLY A 165 19.87 -10.06 -9.93
CA GLY A 165 19.02 -8.89 -10.12
C GLY A 165 18.63 -8.19 -8.83
N HIS A 166 17.88 -7.10 -8.95
CA HIS A 166 17.45 -6.27 -7.82
C HIS A 166 16.65 -7.05 -6.75
N CYS A 167 15.88 -8.06 -7.17
CA CYS A 167 15.12 -8.91 -6.27
C CYS A 167 15.88 -10.18 -5.82
N ASP A 168 17.19 -10.24 -6.01
CA ASP A 168 18.05 -11.30 -5.46
C ASP A 168 18.73 -10.79 -4.19
N ASP A 169 18.21 -11.21 -3.04
CA ASP A 169 18.67 -10.75 -1.72
C ASP A 169 20.14 -11.15 -1.40
N THR A 170 20.76 -11.99 -2.25
CA THR A 170 22.14 -12.44 -2.05
C THR A 170 23.17 -11.67 -2.89
N ASN A 171 22.76 -10.66 -3.61
CA ASN A 171 23.66 -9.81 -4.40
C ASN A 171 24.75 -9.18 -3.52
N GLY A 172 25.99 -9.25 -3.99
CA GLY A 172 27.15 -8.72 -3.28
C GLY A 172 27.65 -9.60 -2.14
N LEU A 173 26.99 -10.71 -1.84
CA LEU A 173 27.47 -11.70 -0.87
C LEU A 173 28.43 -12.72 -1.52
N PRO A 174 29.38 -13.29 -0.75
CA PRO A 174 30.22 -14.37 -1.25
C PRO A 174 29.37 -15.60 -1.64
N PRO A 175 29.77 -16.36 -2.68
CA PRO A 175 29.03 -17.56 -3.12
C PRO A 175 28.78 -18.60 -2.01
N SER A 176 29.61 -18.61 -0.95
CA SER A 176 29.41 -19.48 0.20
C SER A 176 28.19 -19.12 1.06
N LEU A 177 27.65 -17.90 0.91
CA LEU A 177 26.46 -17.40 1.58
C LEU A 177 25.27 -17.29 0.61
N GLU A 178 25.51 -17.58 -0.66
CA GLU A 178 24.46 -17.59 -1.66
C GLU A 178 23.42 -18.66 -1.34
N LYS A 179 22.17 -18.23 -1.26
CA LYS A 179 21.01 -19.11 -1.11
C LYS A 179 20.07 -18.80 -2.25
N ALA A 180 19.94 -19.71 -3.22
CA ALA A 180 18.94 -19.57 -4.28
C ALA A 180 17.56 -19.33 -3.64
N GLY A 181 17.03 -18.13 -3.79
CA GLY A 181 15.71 -17.77 -3.27
C GLY A 181 14.60 -18.47 -4.05
N PRO A 182 13.47 -18.76 -3.42
CA PRO A 182 12.32 -19.35 -4.10
C PRO A 182 11.66 -18.39 -5.08
N ASN A 183 12.10 -17.16 -5.13
CA ASN A 183 11.60 -16.04 -5.95
C ASN A 183 12.39 -15.83 -7.26
N ILE A 184 13.47 -16.58 -7.46
CA ILE A 184 14.31 -16.41 -8.67
C ILE A 184 13.62 -17.05 -9.89
N VAL A 185 13.66 -16.33 -11.00
CA VAL A 185 13.10 -16.69 -12.31
C VAL A 185 14.22 -16.65 -13.34
N SER A 186 14.40 -17.76 -14.07
CA SER A 186 15.44 -17.92 -15.10
C SER A 186 14.86 -18.21 -16.49
N ASN A 187 13.55 -18.39 -16.60
CA ASN A 187 12.83 -18.62 -17.84
C ASN A 187 11.30 -18.41 -17.65
N PRO A 188 10.53 -18.31 -18.76
CA PRO A 188 9.09 -18.07 -18.68
C PRO A 188 8.28 -19.11 -17.92
N ASP A 189 8.67 -20.39 -17.96
CA ASP A 189 7.94 -21.46 -17.27
C ASP A 189 8.13 -21.40 -15.76
N GLU A 190 9.34 -21.09 -15.31
CA GLU A 190 9.59 -20.78 -13.87
C GLU A 190 8.81 -19.56 -13.42
N GLY A 191 8.71 -18.52 -14.25
CA GLY A 191 7.88 -17.36 -13.94
C GLY A 191 6.44 -17.74 -13.61
N ARG A 192 5.81 -18.61 -14.44
CA ARG A 192 4.46 -19.14 -14.18
C ARG A 192 4.40 -19.96 -12.89
N GLU A 193 5.40 -20.81 -12.67
CA GLU A 193 5.48 -21.66 -11.48
C GLU A 193 5.57 -20.80 -10.20
N ARG A 194 6.40 -19.75 -10.22
CA ARG A 194 6.54 -18.83 -9.08
C ARG A 194 5.26 -18.06 -8.79
N VAL A 195 4.54 -17.57 -9.82
CA VAL A 195 3.24 -16.94 -9.64
C VAL A 195 2.26 -17.89 -8.94
N ARG A 196 2.15 -19.14 -9.37
CA ARG A 196 1.29 -20.15 -8.71
C ARG A 196 1.72 -20.42 -7.29
N TRP A 197 3.02 -20.44 -7.04
CA TRP A 197 3.57 -20.71 -5.72
C TRP A 197 3.25 -19.60 -4.73
N VAL A 198 3.47 -18.32 -5.06
CA VAL A 198 3.13 -17.19 -4.18
C VAL A 198 1.62 -17.08 -4.00
N HIS A 199 0.83 -17.27 -5.06
CA HIS A 199 -0.64 -17.30 -4.98
C HIS A 199 -1.14 -18.37 -4.01
N LYS A 200 -0.61 -19.59 -4.09
CA LYS A 200 -0.94 -20.69 -3.16
C LYS A 200 -0.73 -20.29 -1.69
N HIS A 201 0.24 -19.44 -1.42
CA HIS A 201 0.61 -19.03 -0.07
C HIS A 201 -0.02 -17.70 0.38
N GLY A 202 -0.93 -17.14 -0.44
CA GLY A 202 -1.76 -16.01 -0.03
C GLY A 202 -1.42 -14.66 -0.67
N ALA A 203 -0.56 -14.63 -1.70
CA ALA A 203 -0.39 -13.43 -2.50
C ALA A 203 -1.70 -13.01 -3.17
N GLU A 204 -2.03 -11.73 -3.12
CA GLU A 204 -3.18 -11.10 -3.80
C GLU A 204 -2.74 -10.20 -4.98
N VAL A 205 -1.45 -9.93 -5.09
CA VAL A 205 -0.79 -9.20 -6.17
C VAL A 205 0.56 -9.85 -6.44
N ILE A 206 1.09 -9.70 -7.66
CA ILE A 206 2.45 -10.13 -7.99
C ILE A 206 3.35 -8.91 -8.06
N LYS A 207 4.55 -9.01 -7.49
CA LYS A 207 5.64 -8.03 -7.66
C LYS A 207 6.79 -8.67 -8.40
N ILE A 208 7.29 -7.96 -9.42
CA ILE A 208 8.51 -8.34 -10.15
C ILE A 208 9.55 -7.21 -10.10
N CYS A 209 10.82 -7.56 -10.31
CA CYS A 209 11.90 -6.63 -10.58
C CYS A 209 12.30 -6.72 -12.04
N ALA A 210 11.81 -5.79 -12.87
CA ALA A 210 12.08 -5.74 -14.29
C ALA A 210 13.47 -5.18 -14.60
N THR A 211 13.99 -4.30 -13.73
CA THR A 211 15.30 -3.66 -13.89
C THR A 211 16.11 -3.65 -12.59
N GLY A 212 17.40 -3.36 -12.69
CA GLY A 212 18.23 -2.99 -11.55
C GLY A 212 17.71 -1.73 -10.84
N GLY A 213 17.97 -1.63 -9.54
CA GLY A 213 17.47 -0.59 -8.66
C GLY A 213 18.55 0.14 -7.86
N VAL A 214 18.12 1.00 -6.95
CA VAL A 214 18.99 1.79 -6.08
C VAL A 214 19.61 0.93 -4.98
N PHE A 215 18.83 0.07 -4.35
CA PHE A 215 19.25 -0.71 -3.19
C PHE A 215 19.77 -2.13 -3.49
N SER A 216 19.98 -2.48 -4.74
CA SER A 216 20.73 -3.68 -5.13
C SER A 216 22.21 -3.40 -5.32
N MET A 217 23.05 -4.41 -5.06
CA MET A 217 24.52 -4.29 -5.20
C MET A 217 24.99 -4.94 -6.49
N GLY A 218 25.99 -4.30 -7.16
CA GLY A 218 26.66 -4.91 -8.30
C GLY A 218 25.89 -4.86 -9.63
N ASP A 219 24.73 -4.21 -9.68
CA ASP A 219 23.96 -3.97 -10.89
C ASP A 219 23.87 -2.47 -11.23
N SER A 220 23.44 -2.15 -12.45
CA SER A 220 23.22 -0.78 -12.88
C SER A 220 21.76 -0.41 -12.75
N VAL A 221 21.47 0.77 -12.16
CA VAL A 221 20.10 1.29 -12.07
C VAL A 221 19.48 1.37 -13.46
N GLY A 222 18.37 0.66 -13.64
CA GLY A 222 17.61 0.65 -14.89
C GLY A 222 18.09 -0.36 -15.94
N ALA A 223 19.16 -1.12 -15.70
CA ALA A 223 19.49 -2.24 -16.58
C ALA A 223 18.38 -3.29 -16.52
N GLN A 224 17.85 -3.71 -17.67
CA GLN A 224 16.80 -4.71 -17.74
C GLN A 224 17.30 -6.07 -17.21
N GLN A 225 16.52 -6.74 -16.37
CA GLN A 225 16.88 -7.98 -15.70
C GLN A 225 15.96 -9.13 -16.05
N LEU A 226 14.67 -8.90 -16.23
CA LEU A 226 13.74 -9.88 -16.79
C LEU A 226 13.52 -9.60 -18.27
N THR A 227 13.52 -10.65 -19.09
CA THR A 227 13.18 -10.53 -20.51
C THR A 227 11.70 -10.25 -20.69
N TYR A 228 11.33 -9.68 -21.84
CA TYR A 228 9.92 -9.54 -22.24
C TYR A 228 9.13 -10.85 -22.10
N ALA A 229 9.71 -11.98 -22.51
CA ALA A 229 9.06 -13.28 -22.47
C ALA A 229 8.76 -13.76 -21.03
N GLU A 230 9.67 -13.52 -20.10
CA GLU A 230 9.48 -13.82 -18.66
C GLU A 230 8.40 -12.94 -18.05
N MET A 231 8.48 -11.62 -18.26
CA MET A 231 7.48 -10.66 -17.77
C MET A 231 6.09 -10.99 -18.33
N LYS A 232 6.00 -11.33 -19.63
CA LYS A 232 4.74 -11.70 -20.29
C LYS A 232 4.15 -12.99 -19.70
N ALA A 233 4.98 -13.99 -19.43
CA ALA A 233 4.54 -15.25 -18.84
C ALA A 233 4.02 -15.06 -17.41
N ILE A 234 4.69 -14.21 -16.61
CA ILE A 234 4.27 -13.86 -15.26
C ILE A 234 2.93 -13.10 -15.31
N ALA A 235 2.81 -12.09 -16.18
CA ALA A 235 1.59 -11.29 -16.31
C ALA A 235 0.39 -12.15 -16.73
N ASP A 236 0.54 -12.98 -17.75
CA ASP A 236 -0.53 -13.87 -18.23
C ASP A 236 -1.01 -14.84 -17.15
N GLU A 237 -0.07 -15.44 -16.39
CA GLU A 237 -0.41 -16.36 -15.32
C GLU A 237 -1.11 -15.65 -14.15
N ALA A 238 -0.61 -14.47 -13.76
CA ALA A 238 -1.21 -13.68 -12.70
C ALA A 238 -2.64 -13.24 -13.06
N HIS A 239 -2.85 -12.74 -14.28
CA HIS A 239 -4.17 -12.30 -14.75
C HIS A 239 -5.14 -13.48 -14.87
N MET A 240 -4.67 -14.67 -15.29
CA MET A 240 -5.50 -15.88 -15.31
C MET A 240 -5.99 -16.25 -13.89
N LEU A 241 -5.18 -15.98 -12.87
CA LEU A 241 -5.52 -16.20 -11.45
C LEU A 241 -6.25 -15.00 -10.81
N GLY A 242 -6.56 -13.95 -11.58
CA GLY A 242 -7.29 -12.75 -11.12
C GLY A 242 -6.44 -11.75 -10.35
N MET A 243 -5.11 -11.88 -10.40
CA MET A 243 -4.18 -10.97 -9.71
C MET A 243 -3.63 -9.90 -10.66
N LYS A 244 -3.29 -8.74 -10.09
CA LYS A 244 -2.55 -7.66 -10.75
C LYS A 244 -1.04 -7.88 -10.61
N VAL A 245 -0.26 -7.23 -11.49
CA VAL A 245 1.20 -7.29 -11.45
C VAL A 245 1.78 -5.89 -11.34
N ALA A 246 2.67 -5.71 -10.36
CA ALA A 246 3.47 -4.51 -10.13
C ALA A 246 4.93 -4.78 -10.53
N ALA A 247 5.56 -3.85 -11.27
CA ALA A 247 6.94 -4.00 -11.68
C ALA A 247 7.81 -2.86 -11.17
N HIS A 248 8.80 -3.18 -10.33
CA HIS A 248 9.94 -2.30 -10.12
C HIS A 248 10.66 -2.09 -11.45
N ALA A 249 10.73 -0.85 -11.94
CA ALA A 249 11.42 -0.53 -13.18
C ALA A 249 11.88 0.94 -13.21
N HIS A 250 13.20 1.15 -13.32
CA HIS A 250 13.78 2.47 -13.48
C HIS A 250 14.11 2.79 -14.94
N GLY A 251 14.66 1.83 -15.69
CA GLY A 251 15.19 2.05 -17.06
C GLY A 251 14.10 2.00 -18.12
N ASP A 252 14.25 2.85 -19.14
CA ASP A 252 13.24 3.04 -20.20
C ASP A 252 12.90 1.74 -20.94
N GLU A 253 13.90 0.91 -21.25
CA GLU A 253 13.70 -0.36 -21.97
C GLU A 253 12.90 -1.35 -21.15
N GLY A 254 13.28 -1.56 -19.87
CA GLY A 254 12.53 -2.44 -18.97
C GLY A 254 11.11 -1.94 -18.70
N ILE A 255 10.90 -0.63 -18.56
CA ILE A 255 9.55 -0.03 -18.42
C ILE A 255 8.72 -0.32 -19.67
N ARG A 256 9.27 -0.07 -20.86
CA ARG A 256 8.59 -0.32 -22.14
C ARG A 256 8.18 -1.78 -22.29
N ASP A 257 9.11 -2.69 -22.02
CA ASP A 257 8.86 -4.12 -22.16
C ASP A 257 7.85 -4.63 -21.10
N ALA A 258 7.89 -4.09 -19.88
CA ALA A 258 6.91 -4.37 -18.85
C ALA A 258 5.49 -3.93 -19.27
N ILE A 259 5.34 -2.71 -19.81
CA ILE A 259 4.05 -2.21 -20.34
C ILE A 259 3.53 -3.13 -21.45
N LEU A 260 4.38 -3.48 -22.42
CA LEU A 260 4.01 -4.34 -23.53
C LEU A 260 3.70 -5.78 -23.08
N ALA A 261 4.33 -6.26 -22.02
CA ALA A 261 4.04 -7.56 -21.40
C ALA A 261 2.69 -7.59 -20.69
N GLY A 262 2.06 -6.43 -20.44
CA GLY A 262 0.76 -6.33 -19.81
C GLY A 262 0.82 -6.09 -18.30
N ILE A 263 1.94 -5.59 -17.78
CA ILE A 263 2.07 -5.22 -16.37
C ILE A 263 1.11 -4.08 -16.03
N ASP A 264 0.43 -4.17 -14.89
CA ASP A 264 -0.63 -3.24 -14.51
C ASP A 264 -0.09 -1.94 -13.91
N THR A 265 0.96 -2.01 -13.09
CA THR A 265 1.58 -0.83 -12.47
C THR A 265 3.09 -0.85 -12.62
N ILE A 266 3.68 0.29 -12.96
CA ILE A 266 5.13 0.50 -13.00
C ILE A 266 5.52 1.34 -11.77
N GLU A 267 6.32 0.75 -10.93
CA GLU A 267 6.86 1.37 -9.73
C GLU A 267 8.12 2.18 -10.09
N HIS A 268 8.31 3.33 -9.48
CA HIS A 268 9.40 4.28 -9.68
C HIS A 268 9.42 4.97 -11.05
N ALA A 269 9.42 4.25 -12.16
CA ALA A 269 9.41 4.75 -13.55
C ALA A 269 10.46 5.85 -13.86
N SER A 270 11.61 5.87 -13.15
CA SER A 270 12.49 7.03 -13.01
C SER A 270 13.04 7.59 -14.33
N LEU A 271 13.37 6.72 -15.28
CA LEU A 271 14.06 7.09 -16.53
C LEU A 271 13.18 6.91 -17.77
N ALA A 272 11.84 6.84 -17.60
CA ALA A 272 10.93 6.69 -18.73
C ALA A 272 11.06 7.85 -19.73
N SER A 273 11.26 7.50 -21.00
CA SER A 273 11.24 8.46 -22.11
C SER A 273 9.82 8.96 -22.40
N ASP A 274 9.72 10.06 -23.17
CA ASP A 274 8.40 10.55 -23.58
C ASP A 274 7.63 9.53 -24.42
N ALA A 275 8.33 8.71 -25.21
CA ALA A 275 7.72 7.62 -25.98
C ALA A 275 7.12 6.56 -25.05
N THR A 276 7.86 6.15 -24.02
CA THR A 276 7.41 5.16 -23.02
C THR A 276 6.28 5.72 -22.14
N ILE A 277 6.32 7.01 -21.77
CA ILE A 277 5.22 7.69 -21.10
C ILE A 277 3.94 7.67 -21.96
N GLN A 278 4.03 7.94 -23.27
CA GLN A 278 2.88 7.84 -24.17
C GLN A 278 2.39 6.40 -24.33
N LEU A 279 3.29 5.41 -24.34
CA LEU A 279 2.95 3.99 -24.38
C LEU A 279 2.15 3.59 -23.13
N ALA A 280 2.60 3.98 -21.93
CA ALA A 280 1.88 3.74 -20.68
C ALA A 280 0.45 4.31 -20.73
N LYS A 281 0.30 5.56 -21.21
CA LYS A 281 -1.01 6.17 -21.40
C LYS A 281 -1.90 5.38 -22.36
N GLN A 282 -1.36 4.91 -23.49
CA GLN A 282 -2.11 4.15 -24.50
C GLN A 282 -2.56 2.78 -23.97
N HIS A 283 -1.74 2.12 -23.19
CA HIS A 283 -2.04 0.83 -22.58
C HIS A 283 -2.88 0.94 -21.28
N GLY A 284 -3.00 2.15 -20.72
CA GLY A 284 -3.70 2.37 -19.46
C GLY A 284 -2.93 1.85 -18.24
N THR A 285 -1.64 1.63 -18.39
CA THR A 285 -0.74 1.22 -17.30
C THR A 285 -0.58 2.37 -16.31
N TRP A 286 -0.65 2.06 -15.03
CA TRP A 286 -0.48 3.03 -13.96
C TRP A 286 1.00 3.27 -13.65
N PHE A 287 1.36 4.50 -13.32
CA PHE A 287 2.65 4.81 -12.71
C PHE A 287 2.46 5.06 -11.22
N ASP A 288 3.30 4.40 -10.43
CA ASP A 288 3.42 4.52 -8.99
C ASP A 288 4.83 5.05 -8.68
N MET A 289 4.93 6.35 -8.40
CA MET A 289 6.22 7.02 -8.34
C MET A 289 6.44 7.65 -6.97
N ASP A 290 7.35 7.09 -6.21
CA ASP A 290 7.71 7.37 -4.83
C ASP A 290 8.70 8.55 -4.71
N ILE A 291 8.34 9.72 -5.20
CA ILE A 291 9.22 10.87 -5.41
C ILE A 291 9.67 11.63 -4.13
N TYR A 292 9.23 11.17 -2.94
CA TYR A 292 9.77 11.64 -1.66
C TYR A 292 11.05 10.92 -1.25
N ASN A 293 11.28 9.69 -1.70
CA ASN A 293 12.40 8.82 -1.30
C ASN A 293 13.76 9.51 -1.39
N ASP A 294 14.04 10.21 -2.49
CA ASP A 294 15.29 10.95 -2.73
C ASP A 294 15.64 11.90 -1.55
N ASP A 295 14.65 12.60 -0.98
CA ASP A 295 14.90 13.51 0.16
C ASP A 295 15.38 12.73 1.38
N TYR A 296 14.76 11.60 1.71
CA TYR A 296 15.13 10.80 2.88
C TYR A 296 16.46 10.07 2.67
N ILE A 297 16.61 9.36 1.55
CA ILE A 297 17.80 8.55 1.25
C ILE A 297 19.06 9.42 1.31
N LEU A 298 19.03 10.57 0.64
CA LEU A 298 20.19 11.47 0.60
C LEU A 298 20.43 12.19 1.93
N ALA A 299 19.39 12.49 2.71
CA ALA A 299 19.53 13.09 4.03
C ALA A 299 20.04 12.10 5.08
N ALA A 300 19.59 10.85 5.06
CA ALA A 300 20.07 9.80 5.94
C ALA A 300 21.53 9.43 5.64
N GLY A 301 21.90 9.46 4.35
CA GLY A 301 23.25 9.11 3.91
C GLY A 301 23.62 7.69 4.35
N THR A 302 24.85 7.50 4.85
CA THR A 302 25.32 6.20 5.34
C THR A 302 25.00 5.92 6.82
N THR A 303 24.31 6.82 7.50
CA THR A 303 24.13 6.74 8.97
C THR A 303 23.24 5.59 9.39
N ASN A 304 22.31 5.16 8.53
CA ASN A 304 21.43 4.01 8.73
C ASN A 304 21.99 2.70 8.15
N GLY A 305 23.22 2.70 7.61
CA GLY A 305 23.84 1.54 6.98
C GLY A 305 23.64 1.42 5.48
N THR A 306 23.04 2.42 4.83
CA THR A 306 22.94 2.48 3.37
C THR A 306 24.35 2.51 2.75
N GLU A 307 24.57 1.65 1.78
CA GLU A 307 25.85 1.54 1.09
C GLU A 307 26.11 2.77 0.20
N GLN A 308 27.40 3.13 0.05
CA GLN A 308 27.77 4.28 -0.79
C GLN A 308 27.32 4.12 -2.25
N GLU A 309 27.33 2.89 -2.78
CA GLU A 309 26.85 2.58 -4.13
C GLU A 309 25.37 2.97 -4.28
N SER A 310 24.52 2.65 -3.30
CA SER A 310 23.11 3.03 -3.32
C SER A 310 22.90 4.54 -3.30
N LEU A 311 23.70 5.28 -2.50
CA LEU A 311 23.64 6.75 -2.49
C LEU A 311 24.07 7.36 -3.83
N ASP A 312 25.06 6.76 -4.49
CA ASP A 312 25.52 7.23 -5.80
C ASP A 312 24.49 6.94 -6.89
N LYS A 313 23.83 5.78 -6.82
CA LYS A 313 22.68 5.42 -7.69
C LYS A 313 21.52 6.39 -7.48
N GLU A 314 21.15 6.72 -6.23
CA GLU A 314 20.07 7.67 -5.93
C GLU A 314 20.37 9.06 -6.50
N ARG A 315 21.60 9.58 -6.33
CA ARG A 315 22.00 10.85 -6.96
C ARG A 315 21.85 10.85 -8.47
N MET A 316 21.98 9.70 -9.12
CA MET A 316 21.81 9.56 -10.57
C MET A 316 20.35 9.61 -11.00
N VAL A 317 19.42 9.09 -10.20
CA VAL A 317 18.04 8.88 -10.62
C VAL A 317 17.02 9.77 -9.93
N GLY A 318 17.21 10.21 -8.68
CA GLY A 318 16.18 10.89 -7.88
C GLY A 318 15.61 12.13 -8.56
N LEU A 319 16.46 13.08 -9.00
CA LEU A 319 15.96 14.25 -9.75
C LEU A 319 15.30 13.86 -11.08
N LYS A 320 15.81 12.86 -11.78
CA LYS A 320 15.24 12.40 -13.06
C LYS A 320 13.86 11.76 -12.84
N GLN A 321 13.67 11.02 -11.76
CA GLN A 321 12.37 10.47 -11.36
C GLN A 321 11.34 11.58 -11.19
N ARG A 322 11.65 12.65 -10.47
CA ARG A 322 10.80 13.82 -10.29
C ARG A 322 10.46 14.52 -11.60
N GLN A 323 11.45 14.67 -12.48
CA GLN A 323 11.24 15.23 -13.82
C GLN A 323 10.35 14.32 -14.69
N THR A 324 10.53 13.01 -14.59
CA THR A 324 9.67 12.02 -15.26
C THR A 324 8.25 12.05 -14.71
N PHE A 325 8.09 12.14 -13.39
CA PHE A 325 6.79 12.33 -12.74
C PHE A 325 6.06 13.53 -13.34
N GLN A 326 6.72 14.71 -13.40
CA GLN A 326 6.13 15.92 -13.97
C GLN A 326 5.70 15.74 -15.44
N ARG A 327 6.53 15.06 -16.25
CA ARG A 327 6.21 14.75 -17.66
C ARG A 327 5.04 13.79 -17.78
N ALA A 328 4.98 12.76 -16.93
CA ALA A 328 3.90 11.77 -16.90
C ALA A 328 2.55 12.41 -16.49
N VAL A 329 2.55 13.24 -15.44
CA VAL A 329 1.37 14.03 -15.04
C VAL A 329 0.88 14.91 -16.19
N LYS A 330 1.78 15.69 -16.81
CA LYS A 330 1.44 16.56 -17.96
C LYS A 330 0.93 15.77 -19.16
N ALA A 331 1.43 14.58 -19.41
CA ALA A 331 0.98 13.70 -20.48
C ALA A 331 -0.38 13.06 -20.20
N GLY A 332 -0.84 13.06 -18.96
CA GLY A 332 -2.09 12.44 -18.51
C GLY A 332 -2.00 10.93 -18.42
N VAL A 333 -0.85 10.39 -17.97
CA VAL A 333 -0.72 8.99 -17.56
C VAL A 333 -1.55 8.77 -16.30
N LYS A 334 -2.10 7.60 -16.12
CA LYS A 334 -2.75 7.19 -14.88
C LYS A 334 -1.71 7.12 -13.76
N MET A 335 -1.88 7.92 -12.72
CA MET A 335 -0.97 8.00 -11.58
C MET A 335 -1.66 7.54 -10.31
N ILE A 336 -0.97 6.74 -9.49
CA ILE A 336 -1.39 6.32 -8.17
C ILE A 336 -0.38 6.78 -7.11
N PHE A 337 -0.75 6.62 -5.85
CA PHE A 337 0.04 7.02 -4.70
C PHE A 337 0.73 5.80 -4.11
N GLY A 338 2.04 5.78 -4.16
CA GLY A 338 2.90 4.82 -3.48
C GLY A 338 4.11 5.51 -2.90
N THR A 339 4.62 4.99 -1.82
CA THR A 339 5.63 5.66 -1.01
C THR A 339 6.94 4.92 -0.93
N ASP A 340 6.93 3.61 -1.11
CA ASP A 340 8.07 2.73 -0.81
C ASP A 340 8.48 2.81 0.69
N ALA A 341 7.49 3.01 1.58
CA ALA A 341 7.73 3.02 3.03
C ALA A 341 8.37 1.70 3.47
N GLY A 342 9.41 1.81 4.28
CA GLY A 342 10.40 0.77 4.55
C GLY A 342 11.76 1.20 4.04
N VAL A 343 11.84 1.91 2.92
CA VAL A 343 13.00 2.68 2.46
C VAL A 343 13.14 3.96 3.27
N TYR A 344 12.02 4.58 3.62
CA TYR A 344 11.96 5.62 4.66
C TYR A 344 10.94 5.24 5.75
N PRO A 345 10.90 5.94 6.91
CA PRO A 345 10.11 5.49 8.04
C PRO A 345 8.62 5.40 7.74
N HIS A 346 8.01 4.26 8.06
CA HIS A 346 6.56 4.13 8.12
C HIS A 346 5.94 5.21 9.01
N GLY A 347 4.78 5.73 8.62
CA GLY A 347 4.12 6.86 9.28
C GLY A 347 4.45 8.22 8.66
N ASP A 348 5.54 8.31 7.88
CA ASP A 348 5.90 9.49 7.09
C ASP A 348 5.28 9.49 5.68
N ASN A 349 4.45 8.50 5.35
CA ASN A 349 3.83 8.31 4.04
C ASN A 349 3.15 9.58 3.50
N GLY A 350 2.52 10.37 4.38
CA GLY A 350 1.85 11.64 4.03
C GLY A 350 2.76 12.69 3.38
N LYS A 351 4.09 12.64 3.61
CA LYS A 351 5.06 13.57 3.00
C LYS A 351 5.13 13.48 1.48
N GLN A 352 4.73 12.33 0.91
CA GLN A 352 4.63 12.13 -0.54
C GLN A 352 3.64 13.10 -1.19
N PHE A 353 2.53 13.47 -0.53
CA PHE A 353 1.52 14.39 -1.08
C PHE A 353 2.10 15.75 -1.47
N ALA A 354 2.88 16.36 -0.57
CA ALA A 354 3.52 17.64 -0.82
C ALA A 354 4.46 17.57 -2.04
N LYS A 355 5.18 16.46 -2.21
CA LYS A 355 6.05 16.25 -3.37
C LYS A 355 5.27 16.08 -4.67
N MET A 356 4.19 15.31 -4.67
CA MET A 356 3.32 15.16 -5.84
C MET A 356 2.78 16.50 -6.31
N VAL A 357 2.36 17.38 -5.39
CA VAL A 357 1.89 18.73 -5.71
C VAL A 357 3.04 19.63 -6.20
N GLN A 358 4.18 19.59 -5.52
CA GLN A 358 5.38 20.34 -5.93
C GLN A 358 5.80 20.01 -7.37
N TRP A 359 5.61 18.75 -7.80
CA TRP A 359 6.03 18.25 -9.10
C TRP A 359 4.89 18.14 -10.13
N GLY A 360 3.76 18.81 -9.90
CA GLY A 360 2.80 19.13 -10.97
C GLY A 360 1.39 18.62 -10.82
N MET A 361 1.06 17.84 -9.80
CA MET A 361 -0.33 17.52 -9.48
C MET A 361 -1.02 18.67 -8.77
N THR A 362 -2.32 18.79 -8.93
CA THR A 362 -3.15 19.56 -8.01
C THR A 362 -3.33 18.79 -6.69
N PRO A 363 -3.62 19.46 -5.55
CA PRO A 363 -3.93 18.76 -4.31
C PRO A 363 -5.02 17.68 -4.47
N LEU A 364 -6.08 18.00 -5.20
CA LEU A 364 -7.16 17.02 -5.45
C LEU A 364 -6.67 15.80 -6.25
N GLU A 365 -5.83 16.00 -7.26
CA GLU A 365 -5.26 14.86 -8.02
C GLU A 365 -4.39 13.96 -7.16
N ALA A 366 -3.59 14.53 -6.24
CA ALA A 366 -2.78 13.77 -5.29
C ALA A 366 -3.66 12.97 -4.32
N ILE A 367 -4.75 13.58 -3.78
CA ILE A 367 -5.73 12.88 -2.95
C ILE A 367 -6.42 11.76 -3.74
N GLN A 368 -6.82 12.02 -4.98
CA GLN A 368 -7.42 11.00 -5.85
C GLN A 368 -6.47 9.84 -6.12
N ALA A 369 -5.17 10.11 -6.25
CA ALA A 369 -4.15 9.07 -6.43
C ALA A 369 -4.08 8.11 -5.24
N ALA A 370 -4.25 8.62 -4.01
CA ALA A 370 -4.27 7.85 -2.76
C ALA A 370 -5.67 7.33 -2.36
N THR A 371 -6.68 7.50 -3.20
CA THR A 371 -8.06 7.10 -2.89
C THR A 371 -8.72 6.41 -4.08
N VAL A 372 -9.56 7.10 -4.85
CA VAL A 372 -10.34 6.51 -5.94
C VAL A 372 -9.48 5.88 -7.02
N ARG A 373 -8.33 6.47 -7.39
CA ARG A 373 -7.45 5.92 -8.43
C ARG A 373 -6.71 4.66 -7.94
N ALA A 374 -6.24 4.65 -6.68
CA ALA A 374 -5.65 3.46 -6.09
C ALA A 374 -6.66 2.31 -6.00
N SER A 375 -7.90 2.61 -5.61
CA SER A 375 -9.03 1.66 -5.61
C SER A 375 -9.28 1.06 -7.01
N GLU A 376 -9.25 1.90 -8.07
CA GLU A 376 -9.37 1.46 -9.47
C GLU A 376 -8.20 0.55 -9.86
N ALA A 377 -6.97 0.95 -9.56
CA ALA A 377 -5.76 0.18 -9.89
C ALA A 377 -5.73 -1.19 -9.19
N LEU A 378 -6.22 -1.27 -7.95
CA LEU A 378 -6.39 -2.51 -7.20
C LEU A 378 -7.57 -3.36 -7.68
N SER A 379 -8.45 -2.82 -8.52
CA SER A 379 -9.76 -3.43 -8.85
C SER A 379 -10.61 -3.72 -7.60
N ARG A 380 -10.51 -2.86 -6.57
CA ARG A 380 -11.20 -2.94 -5.27
C ARG A 380 -12.28 -1.88 -5.17
N SER A 381 -13.52 -2.26 -5.47
CA SER A 381 -14.67 -1.34 -5.39
C SER A 381 -15.20 -1.09 -3.98
N ASP A 382 -14.56 -1.63 -2.95
CA ASP A 382 -15.00 -1.56 -1.56
C ASP A 382 -14.23 -0.56 -0.69
N VAL A 383 -13.20 0.11 -1.24
CA VAL A 383 -12.37 1.13 -0.59
C VAL A 383 -12.23 2.39 -1.46
N GLY A 384 -11.60 3.44 -0.97
CA GLY A 384 -11.14 4.61 -1.73
C GLY A 384 -12.18 5.70 -1.97
N VAL A 385 -13.46 5.49 -1.63
CA VAL A 385 -14.49 6.53 -1.63
C VAL A 385 -15.48 6.30 -0.49
N LEU A 386 -16.12 7.37 -0.01
CA LEU A 386 -17.17 7.28 1.01
C LEU A 386 -18.52 7.20 0.31
N GLU A 387 -19.02 5.98 0.14
CA GLU A 387 -20.31 5.66 -0.48
C GLU A 387 -20.98 4.46 0.20
N PRO A 388 -22.32 4.34 0.17
CA PRO A 388 -22.99 3.15 0.68
C PRO A 388 -22.48 1.85 0.05
N GLY A 389 -22.28 0.83 0.89
CA GLY A 389 -21.74 -0.49 0.52
C GLY A 389 -20.21 -0.61 0.61
N ARG A 390 -19.47 0.51 0.63
CA ARG A 390 -18.03 0.53 0.82
C ARG A 390 -17.64 0.48 2.29
N TYR A 391 -16.39 0.17 2.60
CA TYR A 391 -15.91 0.23 3.98
C TYR A 391 -15.99 1.64 4.54
N GLY A 392 -16.41 1.76 5.80
CA GLY A 392 -16.39 3.00 6.57
C GLY A 392 -15.00 3.34 7.07
N ASP A 393 -14.06 3.48 6.13
CA ASP A 393 -12.69 3.90 6.38
C ASP A 393 -12.60 5.40 6.13
N ILE A 394 -12.36 6.15 7.19
CA ILE A 394 -12.46 7.62 7.19
C ILE A 394 -11.22 8.19 7.87
N VAL A 395 -10.65 9.21 7.26
CA VAL A 395 -9.61 10.04 7.84
C VAL A 395 -10.17 11.43 8.08
N ALA A 396 -9.90 12.00 9.24
CA ALA A 396 -10.24 13.37 9.58
C ALA A 396 -8.98 14.22 9.68
N VAL A 397 -9.04 15.41 9.09
CA VAL A 397 -7.96 16.40 9.11
C VAL A 397 -8.49 17.78 9.41
N HIS A 398 -7.72 18.54 10.16
CA HIS A 398 -8.01 19.95 10.38
C HIS A 398 -7.63 20.78 9.13
N GLY A 399 -8.58 21.54 8.57
CA GLY A 399 -8.33 22.37 7.40
C GLY A 399 -8.87 21.81 6.09
N ASP A 400 -8.37 22.36 4.97
CA ASP A 400 -8.83 22.08 3.59
C ASP A 400 -7.75 21.38 2.78
N PRO A 401 -7.79 20.04 2.64
CA PRO A 401 -6.76 19.29 1.92
C PRO A 401 -6.70 19.61 0.42
N THR A 402 -7.75 20.21 -0.17
CA THR A 402 -7.72 20.65 -1.57
C THR A 402 -7.03 21.99 -1.78
N ARG A 403 -6.79 22.75 -0.70
CA ARG A 403 -6.02 24.01 -0.70
C ARG A 403 -4.61 23.81 -0.19
N ASP A 404 -4.48 23.02 0.87
CA ASP A 404 -3.20 22.67 1.48
C ASP A 404 -3.15 21.16 1.71
N VAL A 405 -2.47 20.45 0.82
CA VAL A 405 -2.35 18.99 0.90
C VAL A 405 -1.50 18.54 2.09
N MET A 406 -0.68 19.43 2.68
CA MET A 406 0.20 19.11 3.81
C MET A 406 -0.59 18.78 5.09
N VAL A 407 -1.87 19.15 5.19
CA VAL A 407 -2.73 18.71 6.30
C VAL A 407 -2.85 17.19 6.37
N LEU A 408 -2.59 16.48 5.27
CA LEU A 408 -2.57 15.01 5.22
C LEU A 408 -1.28 14.39 5.79
N GLU A 409 -0.27 15.19 6.13
CA GLU A 409 0.90 14.72 6.89
C GLU A 409 0.57 14.52 8.37
N HIS A 410 -0.51 15.15 8.87
CA HIS A 410 -0.90 15.15 10.27
C HIS A 410 -2.40 14.92 10.42
N VAL A 411 -2.84 13.66 10.31
CA VAL A 411 -4.26 13.33 10.45
C VAL A 411 -4.67 13.31 11.91
N ASP A 412 -5.85 13.88 12.23
CA ASP A 412 -6.35 14.04 13.61
C ASP A 412 -7.09 12.79 14.09
N ALA A 413 -7.85 12.13 13.19
CA ALA A 413 -8.52 10.90 13.51
C ALA A 413 -8.54 9.92 12.33
N VAL A 414 -8.52 8.63 12.66
CA VAL A 414 -8.65 7.53 11.70
C VAL A 414 -9.71 6.56 12.19
N ILE A 415 -10.68 6.31 11.34
CA ILE A 415 -11.73 5.31 11.53
C ILE A 415 -11.54 4.22 10.48
N LYS A 416 -11.46 2.96 10.91
CA LYS A 416 -11.39 1.80 10.02
C LYS A 416 -12.60 0.92 10.25
N GLY A 417 -13.42 0.73 9.22
CA GLY A 417 -14.67 -0.06 9.33
C GLY A 417 -15.58 0.42 10.45
N GLY A 418 -15.75 1.73 10.62
CA GLY A 418 -16.58 2.32 11.68
C GLY A 418 -15.97 2.30 13.09
N LYS A 419 -14.75 1.79 13.27
CA LYS A 419 -14.03 1.77 14.55
C LYS A 419 -12.95 2.83 14.56
N MET A 420 -12.96 3.71 15.56
CA MET A 420 -11.87 4.68 15.75
C MET A 420 -10.60 3.95 16.17
N VAL A 421 -9.53 4.12 15.38
CA VAL A 421 -8.19 3.55 15.64
C VAL A 421 -7.19 4.60 16.08
N LYS A 422 -7.41 5.85 15.70
CA LYS A 422 -6.70 7.05 16.16
C LYS A 422 -7.70 8.18 16.39
N GLY A 423 -7.48 9.03 17.39
CA GLY A 423 -8.30 10.21 17.68
C GLY A 423 -8.81 10.27 19.12
N PRO A 424 -9.73 11.18 19.42
CA PRO A 424 -10.26 11.34 20.77
C PRO A 424 -10.87 10.03 21.31
N GLY A 425 -10.34 9.55 22.44
CA GLY A 425 -10.83 8.33 23.11
C GLY A 425 -10.33 7.02 22.49
N SER A 426 -9.37 7.04 21.56
CA SER A 426 -8.68 5.82 21.13
C SER A 426 -7.74 5.34 22.24
N ALA A 427 -7.63 4.01 22.45
CA ALA A 427 -6.59 3.45 23.33
C ALA A 427 -5.23 3.65 22.65
N THR A 428 -4.30 4.24 23.37
CA THR A 428 -2.90 4.39 22.95
C THR A 428 -2.15 3.07 23.00
#